data_4683d6bff26b2cc17eb220d47cb83fb8
#
_entry.id   4683d6bff26b2cc17eb220d47cb83fb8
#
_cell.length_a   1.000
_cell.length_b   1.000
_cell.length_c   1.000
_cell.angle_alpha   90.00
_cell.angle_beta   90.00
_cell.angle_gamma   90.00
#
_symmetry.space_group_name_H-M   'P 1'
#
loop_
_entity.id
_entity.type
_entity.pdbx_description
1 polymer ?
#
loop_
_entity_poly.entity_id
_entity_poly.type
_entity_poly.pdbx_seq_one_letter_code
_entity_poly.pdbx_strand_id
1 'polypeptide(L)'
;MRKHRWCLWRVACWPLILVIPASLAIAVAVPGPHRLVCPQCYLLHDIGQRVFVDPTFTARDEDSLRDAIAIGCRRAAKFFGANKGRPVIAACKTQRCLDTFGGGRAKAVAYGWYAIRMAPSGLNPTIATHELIHIELHWRLGAFGLWRPDIPAWFDEGLAVVLSEDKRFWRGVSERHVLAVMQAKTFSEWSTFTRKVGWRVSYGAAATAVRRLNRKVGRKGLRQLIDQVLAGENFEQLIKDTGVFEG
;
A
#
# COMPACT_ATOMS: atom_id res chain seq x y z
N MET A 1 -65.99 -5.42 -15.92
CA MET A 1 -64.91 -6.29 -16.50
C MET A 1 -63.57 -5.77 -16.11
N ARG A 2 -62.91 -6.25 -15.01
CA ARG A 2 -61.55 -5.94 -14.57
C ARG A 2 -60.69 -7.15 -14.90
N LYS A 3 -59.82 -7.05 -15.92
CA LYS A 3 -58.87 -8.11 -16.31
C LYS A 3 -57.52 -7.88 -15.64
N HIS A 4 -57.06 -8.89 -14.96
CA HIS A 4 -55.80 -9.22 -14.38
C HIS A 4 -54.53 -8.62 -15.05
N ARG A 5 -53.79 -7.86 -14.27
CA ARG A 5 -52.38 -7.45 -14.57
C ARG A 5 -51.45 -7.92 -13.44
N TRP A 6 -51.48 -9.22 -13.14
CA TRP A 6 -50.60 -9.83 -12.12
C TRP A 6 -49.85 -10.99 -12.76
N CYS A 7 -48.79 -10.78 -13.51
CA CYS A 7 -47.88 -11.89 -13.81
C CYS A 7 -46.56 -11.51 -14.55
N LEU A 8 -45.95 -10.38 -14.34
CA LEU A 8 -44.66 -10.10 -14.99
C LEU A 8 -43.48 -9.72 -14.06
N TRP A 9 -43.69 -9.68 -12.74
CA TRP A 9 -42.65 -9.30 -11.79
C TRP A 9 -41.94 -10.48 -11.12
N ARG A 10 -42.36 -11.72 -11.33
CA ARG A 10 -41.79 -12.89 -10.64
C ARG A 10 -40.64 -13.56 -11.35
N VAL A 11 -40.34 -13.23 -12.61
CA VAL A 11 -39.30 -13.92 -13.39
C VAL A 11 -37.94 -13.18 -13.40
N ALA A 12 -37.90 -11.87 -13.12
CA ALA A 12 -36.71 -11.06 -13.21
C ALA A 12 -35.79 -11.11 -11.95
N CYS A 13 -36.33 -11.52 -10.78
CA CYS A 13 -35.55 -11.52 -9.52
C CYS A 13 -34.76 -12.80 -9.26
N TRP A 14 -35.10 -13.91 -9.88
CA TRP A 14 -34.43 -15.19 -9.63
C TRP A 14 -32.96 -15.28 -10.10
N PRO A 15 -32.57 -14.75 -11.28
CA PRO A 15 -31.18 -14.79 -11.69
C PRO A 15 -30.26 -13.93 -10.81
N LEU A 16 -30.75 -12.82 -10.26
CA LEU A 16 -29.97 -11.96 -9.35
C LEU A 16 -29.71 -12.65 -7.99
N ILE A 17 -30.69 -13.43 -7.48
CA ILE A 17 -30.53 -14.15 -6.20
C ILE A 17 -29.50 -15.28 -6.29
N LEU A 18 -29.29 -15.87 -7.47
CA LEU A 18 -28.30 -16.94 -7.68
C LEU A 18 -26.91 -16.39 -8.06
N VAL A 19 -26.84 -15.24 -8.71
CA VAL A 19 -25.55 -14.63 -9.14
C VAL A 19 -24.75 -14.10 -7.93
N ILE A 20 -25.41 -13.50 -6.95
CA ILE A 20 -24.75 -12.97 -5.76
C ILE A 20 -24.04 -14.06 -4.93
N PRO A 21 -24.70 -15.19 -4.54
CA PRO A 21 -24.05 -16.24 -3.78
C PRO A 21 -22.97 -16.98 -4.59
N ALA A 22 -23.15 -17.14 -5.90
CA ALA A 22 -22.13 -17.75 -6.77
C ALA A 22 -20.88 -16.87 -6.88
N SER A 23 -21.04 -15.57 -7.06
CA SER A 23 -19.93 -14.61 -7.11
C SER A 23 -19.21 -14.53 -5.77
N LEU A 24 -19.92 -14.58 -4.66
CA LEU A 24 -19.35 -14.61 -3.31
C LEU A 24 -18.58 -15.92 -3.06
N ALA A 25 -19.13 -17.05 -3.48
CA ALA A 25 -18.47 -18.35 -3.35
C ALA A 25 -17.17 -18.42 -4.17
N ILE A 26 -17.15 -17.88 -5.39
CA ILE A 26 -15.94 -17.77 -6.22
C ILE A 26 -14.92 -16.85 -5.57
N ALA A 27 -15.33 -15.70 -5.07
CA ALA A 27 -14.43 -14.75 -4.39
C ALA A 27 -13.78 -15.40 -3.15
N VAL A 28 -14.50 -16.23 -2.40
CA VAL A 28 -13.96 -16.96 -1.23
C VAL A 28 -13.02 -18.08 -1.66
N ALA A 29 -13.29 -18.75 -2.77
CA ALA A 29 -12.49 -19.90 -3.24
C ALA A 29 -11.14 -19.47 -3.84
N VAL A 30 -11.09 -18.33 -4.53
CA VAL A 30 -9.86 -17.87 -5.22
C VAL A 30 -8.90 -17.20 -4.22
N PRO A 31 -7.61 -17.61 -4.13
CA PRO A 31 -6.61 -16.91 -3.33
C PRO A 31 -6.46 -15.45 -3.73
N GLY A 32 -6.46 -14.54 -2.73
CA GLY A 32 -6.34 -13.13 -3.05
C GLY A 32 -6.43 -12.18 -1.86
N PRO A 33 -6.21 -10.88 -2.09
CA PRO A 33 -6.18 -9.87 -1.02
C PRO A 33 -7.55 -9.65 -0.33
N HIS A 34 -8.66 -10.05 -0.95
CA HIS A 34 -9.99 -10.00 -0.32
C HIS A 34 -10.06 -10.88 0.95
N ARG A 35 -9.22 -11.91 1.06
CA ARG A 35 -9.12 -12.77 2.26
C ARG A 35 -8.57 -12.02 3.48
N LEU A 36 -7.97 -10.85 3.29
CA LEU A 36 -7.56 -9.98 4.39
C LEU A 36 -8.75 -9.36 5.16
N VAL A 37 -9.97 -9.51 4.66
CA VAL A 37 -11.19 -9.13 5.41
C VAL A 37 -11.35 -10.02 6.67
N CYS A 38 -11.00 -11.30 6.57
CA CYS A 38 -11.08 -12.26 7.67
C CYS A 38 -9.86 -13.20 7.66
N PRO A 39 -8.66 -12.75 8.10
CA PRO A 39 -7.47 -13.60 8.08
C PRO A 39 -7.62 -14.88 8.91
N GLN A 40 -8.35 -14.83 10.04
CA GLN A 40 -8.63 -15.97 10.89
C GLN A 40 -9.51 -17.03 10.19
N CYS A 41 -10.33 -16.64 9.22
CA CYS A 41 -11.08 -17.58 8.38
C CYS A 41 -10.15 -18.45 7.52
N TYR A 42 -8.88 -18.08 7.41
CA TYR A 42 -7.83 -18.75 6.65
C TYR A 42 -6.68 -19.23 7.54
N LEU A 43 -7.00 -19.61 8.78
CA LEU A 43 -6.12 -20.22 9.76
C LEU A 43 -5.01 -19.31 10.31
N LEU A 44 -5.10 -17.99 10.16
CA LEU A 44 -4.23 -17.08 10.89
C LEU A 44 -4.81 -16.82 12.28
N HIS A 45 -3.94 -16.77 13.30
CA HIS A 45 -4.34 -16.39 14.65
C HIS A 45 -3.99 -14.93 14.95
N ASP A 46 -4.82 -14.29 15.74
CA ASP A 46 -4.66 -12.90 16.17
C ASP A 46 -3.64 -12.81 17.31
N ILE A 47 -2.62 -11.99 17.13
CA ILE A 47 -1.61 -11.70 18.16
C ILE A 47 -1.80 -10.29 18.75
N GLY A 48 -2.96 -9.68 18.53
CA GLY A 48 -3.34 -8.35 19.00
C GLY A 48 -3.13 -7.25 17.95
N GLN A 49 -3.79 -6.11 18.17
CA GLN A 49 -3.68 -4.92 17.32
C GLN A 49 -4.00 -5.16 15.82
N ARG A 50 -4.89 -6.11 15.49
CA ARG A 50 -5.26 -6.53 14.13
C ARG A 50 -4.08 -7.15 13.35
N VAL A 51 -3.13 -7.75 14.06
CA VAL A 51 -2.00 -8.49 13.48
C VAL A 51 -2.29 -9.98 13.53
N PHE A 52 -2.30 -10.62 12.38
CA PHE A 52 -2.63 -12.03 12.20
C PHE A 52 -1.43 -12.74 11.62
N VAL A 53 -1.06 -13.86 12.21
CA VAL A 53 0.12 -14.66 11.82
C VAL A 53 -0.25 -16.09 11.52
N ASP A 54 0.52 -16.77 10.65
CA ASP A 54 0.28 -18.18 10.37
C ASP A 54 0.70 -19.09 11.55
N PRO A 55 0.14 -20.31 11.66
CA PRO A 55 0.38 -21.19 12.80
C PRO A 55 1.84 -21.63 12.99
N THR A 56 2.74 -21.33 12.06
CA THR A 56 4.17 -21.68 12.16
C THR A 56 4.99 -20.63 12.92
N PHE A 57 4.38 -19.52 13.31
CA PHE A 57 5.04 -18.54 14.16
C PHE A 57 5.27 -19.09 15.56
N THR A 58 6.47 -18.91 16.06
CA THR A 58 6.81 -19.13 17.47
C THR A 58 6.58 -17.83 18.25
N ALA A 59 6.49 -17.90 19.57
CA ALA A 59 6.38 -16.71 20.43
C ALA A 59 7.49 -15.67 20.13
N ARG A 60 8.72 -16.14 19.86
CA ARG A 60 9.85 -15.26 19.49
C ARG A 60 9.63 -14.58 18.13
N ASP A 61 9.04 -15.28 17.16
CA ASP A 61 8.71 -14.68 15.85
C ASP A 61 7.64 -13.60 16.01
N GLU A 62 6.62 -13.87 16.83
CA GLU A 62 5.56 -12.90 17.14
C GLU A 62 6.11 -11.64 17.81
N ASP A 63 6.97 -11.79 18.82
CA ASP A 63 7.60 -10.65 19.50
C ASP A 63 8.46 -9.84 18.53
N SER A 64 9.27 -10.52 17.69
CA SER A 64 10.07 -9.86 16.65
C SER A 64 9.18 -9.08 15.65
N LEU A 65 8.02 -9.64 15.28
CA LEU A 65 7.08 -8.96 14.39
C LEU A 65 6.42 -7.75 15.09
N ARG A 66 5.99 -7.90 16.35
CA ARG A 66 5.44 -6.78 17.14
C ARG A 66 6.45 -5.63 17.24
N ASP A 67 7.71 -5.94 17.51
CA ASP A 67 8.80 -4.94 17.54
C ASP A 67 9.01 -4.26 16.18
N ALA A 68 9.00 -5.03 15.10
CA ALA A 68 9.13 -4.50 13.74
C ALA A 68 8.00 -3.53 13.40
N ILE A 69 6.75 -3.88 13.72
CA ILE A 69 5.57 -3.03 13.52
C ILE A 69 5.66 -1.78 14.41
N ALA A 70 6.02 -1.94 15.70
CA ALA A 70 6.15 -0.83 16.62
C ALA A 70 7.21 0.19 16.17
N ILE A 71 8.36 -0.28 15.63
CA ILE A 71 9.38 0.58 15.02
C ILE A 71 8.78 1.31 13.82
N GLY A 72 8.07 0.61 12.95
CA GLY A 72 7.41 1.21 11.79
C GLY A 72 6.40 2.28 12.18
N CYS A 73 5.55 2.00 13.15
CA CYS A 73 4.59 2.96 13.70
C CYS A 73 5.27 4.22 14.25
N ARG A 74 6.36 4.07 15.02
CA ARG A 74 7.11 5.22 15.54
C ARG A 74 7.72 6.07 14.41
N ARG A 75 8.27 5.45 13.37
CA ARG A 75 8.84 6.16 12.21
C ARG A 75 7.77 6.90 11.42
N ALA A 76 6.62 6.27 11.18
CA ALA A 76 5.47 6.88 10.53
C ALA A 76 4.94 8.07 11.36
N ALA A 77 4.72 7.90 12.66
CA ALA A 77 4.28 8.96 13.55
C ALA A 77 5.25 10.14 13.60
N LYS A 78 6.56 9.87 13.58
CA LYS A 78 7.60 10.92 13.55
C LYS A 78 7.49 11.81 12.29
N PHE A 79 7.01 11.26 11.18
CA PHE A 79 6.81 12.03 9.95
C PHE A 79 5.42 12.64 9.88
N PHE A 80 4.37 11.88 10.09
CA PHE A 80 2.97 12.33 9.94
C PHE A 80 2.38 13.02 11.17
N GLY A 81 3.09 13.05 12.29
CA GLY A 81 2.62 13.61 13.58
C GLY A 81 1.84 12.61 14.43
N ALA A 82 1.03 11.75 13.82
CA ALA A 82 0.27 10.70 14.50
C ALA A 82 -0.08 9.57 13.52
N ASN A 83 -0.20 8.35 14.03
CA ASN A 83 -0.73 7.23 13.26
C ASN A 83 -2.26 7.25 13.33
N LYS A 84 -2.89 7.33 12.17
CA LYS A 84 -4.35 7.33 12.00
C LYS A 84 -4.83 6.04 11.34
N GLY A 85 -4.01 5.45 10.46
CA GLY A 85 -4.28 4.18 9.82
C GLY A 85 -4.24 3.02 10.81
N ARG A 86 -5.20 2.09 10.70
CA ARG A 86 -5.28 0.86 11.50
C ARG A 86 -5.49 -0.35 10.59
N PRO A 87 -4.47 -0.72 9.82
CA PRO A 87 -4.59 -1.82 8.87
C PRO A 87 -4.79 -3.16 9.56
N VAL A 88 -5.41 -4.09 8.85
CA VAL A 88 -5.24 -5.52 9.12
C VAL A 88 -3.85 -5.91 8.61
N ILE A 89 -3.05 -6.58 9.42
CA ILE A 89 -1.73 -7.08 9.02
C ILE A 89 -1.78 -8.61 9.02
N ALA A 90 -1.64 -9.21 7.83
CA ALA A 90 -1.48 -10.65 7.68
C ALA A 90 0.00 -10.95 7.40
N ALA A 91 0.67 -11.61 8.33
CA ALA A 91 2.08 -11.96 8.24
C ALA A 91 2.25 -13.46 8.03
N CYS A 92 2.91 -13.82 6.93
CA CYS A 92 3.16 -15.19 6.52
C CYS A 92 4.63 -15.55 6.71
N LYS A 93 4.90 -16.65 7.42
CA LYS A 93 6.24 -17.24 7.54
C LYS A 93 6.48 -18.31 6.47
N THR A 94 5.41 -18.82 5.87
CA THR A 94 5.46 -19.86 4.84
C THR A 94 4.95 -19.35 3.49
N GLN A 95 5.46 -19.92 2.40
CA GLN A 95 4.97 -19.63 1.04
C GLN A 95 3.50 -20.05 0.89
N ARG A 96 3.10 -21.16 1.50
CA ARG A 96 1.70 -21.63 1.48
C ARG A 96 0.73 -20.60 2.07
N CYS A 97 1.11 -19.99 3.21
CA CYS A 97 0.34 -18.90 3.78
C CYS A 97 0.28 -17.70 2.81
N LEU A 98 1.43 -17.28 2.27
CA LEU A 98 1.50 -16.16 1.34
C LEU A 98 0.60 -16.36 0.13
N ASP A 99 0.58 -17.58 -0.45
CA ASP A 99 -0.24 -17.91 -1.61
C ASP A 99 -1.74 -17.82 -1.31
N THR A 100 -2.14 -18.15 -0.07
CA THR A 100 -3.53 -17.98 0.39
C THR A 100 -4.01 -16.54 0.23
N PHE A 101 -3.16 -15.55 0.43
CA PHE A 101 -3.46 -14.11 0.32
C PHE A 101 -2.98 -13.49 -0.99
N GLY A 102 -2.87 -14.26 -2.07
CA GLY A 102 -2.57 -13.79 -3.41
C GLY A 102 -1.11 -13.94 -3.84
N GLY A 103 -0.25 -14.52 -3.02
CA GLY A 103 1.13 -14.87 -3.39
C GLY A 103 1.98 -13.69 -3.84
N GLY A 104 2.92 -13.99 -4.74
CA GLY A 104 3.75 -12.97 -5.38
C GLY A 104 5.15 -12.84 -4.80
N ARG A 105 5.97 -11.96 -5.42
CA ARG A 105 7.41 -11.80 -5.12
C ARG A 105 7.70 -10.60 -4.20
N ALA A 106 6.70 -9.77 -3.94
CA ALA A 106 6.84 -8.61 -3.06
C ALA A 106 7.04 -9.05 -1.61
N LYS A 107 7.95 -8.38 -0.90
CA LYS A 107 8.23 -8.64 0.52
C LYS A 107 7.06 -8.30 1.42
N ALA A 108 6.31 -7.26 1.08
CA ALA A 108 5.00 -6.93 1.62
C ALA A 108 4.22 -6.13 0.59
N VAL A 109 2.93 -5.92 0.83
CA VAL A 109 2.05 -5.09 0.01
C VAL A 109 1.03 -4.42 0.91
N ALA A 110 0.95 -3.10 0.86
CA ALA A 110 -0.16 -2.34 1.42
C ALA A 110 -1.34 -2.29 0.43
N TYR A 111 -2.52 -2.60 0.91
CA TYR A 111 -3.78 -2.51 0.16
C TYR A 111 -4.56 -1.27 0.62
N GLY A 112 -4.23 -0.13 0.00
CA GLY A 112 -4.76 1.16 0.42
C GLY A 112 -4.40 1.47 1.88
N TRP A 113 -5.40 1.93 2.65
CA TRP A 113 -5.25 2.16 4.10
C TRP A 113 -5.71 0.98 4.95
N TYR A 114 -6.22 -0.07 4.31
CA TYR A 114 -7.02 -1.13 4.91
C TYR A 114 -6.19 -2.29 5.44
N ALA A 115 -5.22 -2.80 4.67
CA ALA A 115 -4.50 -4.00 5.04
C ALA A 115 -3.05 -4.02 4.54
N ILE A 116 -2.22 -4.81 5.22
CA ILE A 116 -0.87 -5.16 4.81
C ILE A 116 -0.76 -6.67 4.78
N ARG A 117 -0.25 -7.22 3.67
CA ARG A 117 0.21 -8.60 3.60
C ARG A 117 1.73 -8.62 3.63
N MET A 118 2.32 -9.39 4.55
CA MET A 118 3.77 -9.54 4.70
C MET A 118 4.20 -10.96 4.30
N ALA A 119 5.17 -11.04 3.39
CA ALA A 119 5.81 -12.29 2.99
C ALA A 119 6.92 -12.69 4.00
N PRO A 120 7.41 -13.95 3.99
CA PRO A 120 8.46 -14.41 4.90
C PRO A 120 9.70 -13.50 4.91
N SER A 121 10.12 -13.01 3.75
CA SER A 121 11.28 -12.12 3.61
C SER A 121 11.01 -10.65 3.98
N GLY A 122 9.75 -10.34 4.31
CA GLY A 122 9.29 -8.99 4.68
C GLY A 122 9.14 -8.75 6.18
N LEU A 123 9.29 -9.78 7.02
CA LEU A 123 9.06 -9.71 8.47
C LEU A 123 10.21 -8.97 9.18
N ASN A 124 10.37 -7.68 8.91
CA ASN A 124 11.42 -6.86 9.51
C ASN A 124 11.02 -5.38 9.58
N PRO A 125 11.69 -4.56 10.43
CA PRO A 125 11.32 -3.17 10.67
C PRO A 125 11.32 -2.28 9.43
N THR A 126 12.24 -2.51 8.49
CA THR A 126 12.35 -1.69 7.27
C THR A 126 11.12 -1.87 6.38
N ILE A 127 10.73 -3.12 6.14
CA ILE A 127 9.55 -3.43 5.31
C ILE A 127 8.26 -3.04 6.04
N ALA A 128 8.14 -3.34 7.34
CA ALA A 128 6.98 -2.90 8.12
C ALA A 128 6.81 -1.37 8.07
N THR A 129 7.91 -0.62 8.20
CA THR A 129 7.88 0.86 8.07
C THR A 129 7.41 1.28 6.68
N HIS A 130 7.97 0.69 5.62
CA HIS A 130 7.62 1.00 4.24
C HIS A 130 6.10 0.90 4.01
N GLU A 131 5.51 -0.23 4.37
CA GLU A 131 4.07 -0.44 4.19
C GLU A 131 3.22 0.47 5.11
N LEU A 132 3.66 0.73 6.34
CA LEU A 132 2.95 1.64 7.23
C LEU A 132 2.98 3.10 6.76
N ILE A 133 4.01 3.52 6.03
CA ILE A 133 4.03 4.84 5.38
C ILE A 133 2.94 4.92 4.29
N HIS A 134 2.78 3.89 3.46
CA HIS A 134 1.68 3.81 2.49
C HIS A 134 0.32 3.87 3.21
N ILE A 135 0.12 3.07 4.27
CA ILE A 135 -1.11 3.09 5.06
C ILE A 135 -1.45 4.52 5.56
N GLU A 136 -0.46 5.20 6.12
CA GLU A 136 -0.67 6.55 6.67
C GLU A 136 -0.94 7.59 5.59
N LEU A 137 -0.28 7.50 4.45
CA LEU A 137 -0.52 8.38 3.31
C LEU A 137 -1.90 8.12 2.71
N HIS A 138 -2.21 6.85 2.41
CA HIS A 138 -3.48 6.48 1.79
C HIS A 138 -4.68 6.73 2.73
N TRP A 139 -4.51 6.60 4.04
CA TRP A 139 -5.55 6.96 5.00
C TRP A 139 -5.91 8.46 4.90
N ARG A 140 -4.91 9.32 4.73
CA ARG A 140 -5.11 10.78 4.59
C ARG A 140 -5.72 11.15 3.24
N LEU A 141 -5.35 10.47 2.18
CA LEU A 141 -5.94 10.64 0.84
C LEU A 141 -7.40 10.16 0.79
N GLY A 142 -7.81 9.26 1.70
CA GLY A 142 -9.16 8.72 1.73
C GLY A 142 -9.49 7.77 0.58
N ALA A 143 -10.77 7.35 0.50
CA ALA A 143 -11.21 6.35 -0.47
C ALA A 143 -11.00 6.79 -1.93
N PHE A 144 -11.19 8.06 -2.23
CA PHE A 144 -11.07 8.59 -3.59
C PHE A 144 -9.62 8.79 -4.03
N GLY A 145 -8.66 8.99 -3.11
CA GLY A 145 -7.24 9.17 -3.43
C GLY A 145 -6.59 7.95 -4.08
N LEU A 146 -7.14 6.74 -3.88
CA LEU A 146 -6.67 5.52 -4.57
C LEU A 146 -7.10 5.46 -6.05
N TRP A 147 -8.21 6.12 -6.41
CA TRP A 147 -8.78 6.14 -7.76
C TRP A 147 -8.29 7.35 -8.56
N ARG A 148 -8.00 8.44 -7.88
CA ARG A 148 -7.40 9.65 -8.42
C ARG A 148 -6.18 9.97 -7.57
N PRO A 149 -4.99 9.48 -7.93
CA PRO A 149 -3.80 9.73 -7.14
C PRO A 149 -3.40 11.21 -7.28
N ASP A 150 -3.85 12.02 -6.32
CA ASP A 150 -3.41 13.42 -6.21
C ASP A 150 -1.92 13.47 -5.88
N ILE A 151 -1.39 12.38 -5.31
CA ILE A 151 0.03 12.15 -5.05
C ILE A 151 0.53 11.07 -6.02
N PRO A 152 1.53 11.35 -6.87
CA PRO A 152 2.06 10.39 -7.83
C PRO A 152 2.67 9.16 -7.18
N ALA A 153 2.53 7.99 -7.85
CA ALA A 153 3.04 6.72 -7.35
C ALA A 153 4.56 6.74 -7.11
N TRP A 154 5.35 7.46 -7.93
CA TRP A 154 6.78 7.60 -7.70
C TRP A 154 7.10 8.32 -6.38
N PHE A 155 6.29 9.31 -6.00
CA PHE A 155 6.50 10.05 -4.74
C PHE A 155 6.09 9.18 -3.54
N ASP A 156 4.96 8.49 -3.61
CA ASP A 156 4.49 7.55 -2.60
C ASP A 156 5.55 6.48 -2.29
N GLU A 157 6.03 5.78 -3.32
CA GLU A 157 7.06 4.75 -3.19
C GLU A 157 8.42 5.33 -2.73
N GLY A 158 8.80 6.49 -3.28
CA GLY A 158 10.02 7.18 -2.88
C GLY A 158 10.00 7.64 -1.43
N LEU A 159 8.86 8.15 -0.97
CA LEU A 159 8.65 8.55 0.42
C LEU A 159 8.75 7.36 1.37
N ALA A 160 8.09 6.24 1.03
CA ALA A 160 8.15 5.01 1.80
C ALA A 160 9.59 4.47 1.91
N VAL A 161 10.37 4.49 0.83
CA VAL A 161 11.80 4.10 0.86
C VAL A 161 12.63 5.03 1.75
N VAL A 162 12.43 6.34 1.63
CA VAL A 162 13.21 7.33 2.39
C VAL A 162 12.91 7.24 3.89
N LEU A 163 11.65 7.14 4.26
CA LEU A 163 11.22 7.10 5.67
C LEU A 163 11.46 5.74 6.34
N SER A 164 11.47 4.65 5.57
CA SER A 164 11.85 3.33 6.07
C SER A 164 13.36 3.16 6.25
N GLU A 165 14.15 4.12 5.77
CA GLU A 165 15.63 4.07 5.78
C GLU A 165 16.18 2.81 5.09
N ASP A 166 15.55 2.42 3.98
CA ASP A 166 15.91 1.20 3.26
C ASP A 166 17.27 1.32 2.56
N LYS A 167 18.27 0.68 3.16
CA LYS A 167 19.66 0.72 2.69
C LYS A 167 19.87 0.10 1.30
N ARG A 168 18.92 -0.74 0.84
CA ARG A 168 18.96 -1.33 -0.51
C ARG A 168 18.97 -0.28 -1.62
N PHE A 169 18.48 0.94 -1.34
CA PHE A 169 18.31 2.05 -2.28
C PHE A 169 19.18 3.28 -1.94
N TRP A 170 20.24 3.11 -1.17
CA TRP A 170 21.14 4.22 -0.85
C TRP A 170 22.13 4.55 -1.96
N ARG A 171 22.42 3.59 -2.84
CA ARG A 171 23.27 3.84 -4.00
C ARG A 171 22.51 4.71 -4.99
N GLY A 172 23.20 5.69 -5.55
CA GLY A 172 22.65 6.59 -6.56
C GLY A 172 22.27 5.85 -7.84
N VAL A 173 21.31 6.39 -8.53
CA VAL A 173 20.89 5.99 -9.89
C VAL A 173 21.19 7.13 -10.85
N SER A 174 21.25 6.84 -12.15
CA SER A 174 21.50 7.87 -13.16
C SER A 174 20.40 8.92 -13.19
N GLU A 175 20.74 10.16 -13.52
CA GLU A 175 19.83 11.29 -13.63
C GLU A 175 18.65 10.98 -14.56
N ARG A 176 18.94 10.36 -15.69
CA ARG A 176 17.91 9.91 -16.65
C ARG A 176 16.81 9.09 -15.98
N HIS A 177 17.16 8.21 -15.02
CA HIS A 177 16.16 7.40 -14.35
C HIS A 177 15.39 8.21 -13.29
N VAL A 178 16.03 9.20 -12.65
CA VAL A 178 15.36 10.10 -11.71
C VAL A 178 14.32 10.94 -12.42
N LEU A 179 14.64 11.51 -13.58
CA LEU A 179 13.68 12.27 -14.39
C LEU A 179 12.57 11.38 -14.97
N ALA A 180 12.96 10.18 -15.45
CA ALA A 180 12.00 9.25 -16.04
C ALA A 180 10.98 8.69 -15.02
N VAL A 181 11.39 8.43 -13.77
CA VAL A 181 10.47 7.90 -12.74
C VAL A 181 9.37 8.89 -12.39
N MET A 182 9.64 10.20 -12.48
CA MET A 182 8.66 11.25 -12.19
C MET A 182 7.47 11.25 -13.14
N GLN A 183 7.56 10.54 -14.28
CA GLN A 183 6.43 10.32 -15.19
C GLN A 183 5.51 9.20 -14.75
N ALA A 184 5.91 8.39 -13.76
CA ALA A 184 5.09 7.31 -13.20
C ALA A 184 4.11 7.87 -12.14
N LYS A 185 3.02 8.46 -12.59
CA LYS A 185 2.01 9.12 -11.74
C LYS A 185 1.05 8.12 -11.12
N THR A 186 0.63 7.12 -11.87
CA THR A 186 -0.29 6.07 -11.46
C THR A 186 0.45 4.77 -11.09
N PHE A 187 -0.18 3.89 -10.32
CA PHE A 187 0.39 2.57 -10.03
C PHE A 187 0.59 1.70 -11.28
N SER A 188 -0.22 1.90 -12.33
CA SER A 188 -0.04 1.22 -13.62
C SER A 188 1.23 1.67 -14.31
N GLU A 189 1.47 2.98 -14.37
CA GLU A 189 2.69 3.58 -14.94
C GLU A 189 3.92 3.19 -14.11
N TRP A 190 3.82 3.22 -12.76
CA TRP A 190 4.86 2.73 -11.87
C TRP A 190 5.22 1.27 -12.13
N SER A 191 4.21 0.41 -12.24
CA SER A 191 4.41 -1.01 -12.55
C SER A 191 5.08 -1.21 -13.90
N THR A 192 4.68 -0.44 -14.91
CA THR A 192 5.27 -0.46 -16.26
C THR A 192 6.71 0.01 -16.25
N PHE A 193 7.00 1.13 -15.58
CA PHE A 193 8.35 1.62 -15.40
C PHE A 193 9.23 0.60 -14.67
N THR A 194 8.74 0.04 -13.56
CA THR A 194 9.46 -0.95 -12.77
C THR A 194 9.77 -2.23 -13.56
N ARG A 195 8.84 -2.70 -14.41
CA ARG A 195 9.12 -3.83 -15.31
C ARG A 195 10.22 -3.51 -16.33
N LYS A 196 10.26 -2.27 -16.83
CA LYS A 196 11.24 -1.84 -17.84
C LYS A 196 12.65 -1.70 -17.28
N VAL A 197 12.82 -1.11 -16.10
CA VAL A 197 14.15 -0.76 -15.56
C VAL A 197 14.59 -1.65 -14.39
N GLY A 198 13.70 -2.46 -13.86
CA GLY A 198 13.91 -3.29 -12.68
C GLY A 198 13.67 -2.53 -11.36
N TRP A 199 13.22 -3.28 -10.34
CA TRP A 199 12.80 -2.73 -9.06
C TRP A 199 13.91 -1.94 -8.33
N ARG A 200 15.18 -2.36 -8.45
CA ARG A 200 16.28 -1.62 -7.80
C ARG A 200 16.44 -0.22 -8.36
N VAL A 201 16.30 -0.08 -9.66
CA VAL A 201 16.41 1.22 -10.34
C VAL A 201 15.19 2.07 -10.07
N SER A 202 13.98 1.54 -10.19
CA SER A 202 12.75 2.31 -9.99
C SER A 202 12.62 2.86 -8.58
N TYR A 203 12.76 2.01 -7.55
CA TYR A 203 12.73 2.45 -6.14
C TYR A 203 13.91 3.37 -5.79
N GLY A 204 15.10 3.10 -6.33
CA GLY A 204 16.28 3.97 -6.17
C GLY A 204 16.09 5.35 -6.78
N ALA A 205 15.48 5.43 -7.96
CA ALA A 205 15.17 6.69 -8.64
C ALA A 205 14.14 7.52 -7.87
N ALA A 206 13.02 6.90 -7.48
CA ALA A 206 11.99 7.52 -6.67
C ALA A 206 12.54 8.03 -5.32
N ALA A 207 13.30 7.20 -4.62
CA ALA A 207 13.95 7.60 -3.37
C ALA A 207 14.95 8.75 -3.58
N THR A 208 15.67 8.79 -4.70
CA THR A 208 16.60 9.88 -5.01
C THR A 208 15.86 11.18 -5.25
N ALA A 209 14.75 11.16 -6.00
CA ALA A 209 13.89 12.31 -6.22
C ALA A 209 13.35 12.86 -4.87
N VAL A 210 12.81 11.99 -4.02
CA VAL A 210 12.29 12.40 -2.70
C VAL A 210 13.40 12.91 -1.78
N ARG A 211 14.61 12.32 -1.80
CA ARG A 211 15.75 12.84 -1.03
C ARG A 211 16.17 14.24 -1.49
N ARG A 212 16.11 14.54 -2.79
CA ARG A 212 16.40 15.90 -3.32
C ARG A 212 15.37 16.89 -2.78
N LEU A 213 14.10 16.57 -2.86
CA LEU A 213 13.05 17.37 -2.26
C LEU A 213 13.29 17.57 -0.75
N ASN A 214 13.55 16.48 -0.02
CA ASN A 214 13.81 16.56 1.42
C ASN A 214 15.01 17.41 1.77
N ARG A 215 16.08 17.41 0.96
CA ARG A 215 17.23 18.31 1.18
C ARG A 215 16.87 19.77 0.97
N LYS A 216 15.98 20.09 0.05
CA LYS A 216 15.56 21.45 -0.27
C LYS A 216 14.56 22.01 0.75
N VAL A 217 13.50 21.25 1.03
CA VAL A 217 12.37 21.72 1.85
C VAL A 217 12.33 21.14 3.27
N GLY A 218 13.16 20.15 3.55
CA GLY A 218 13.20 19.42 4.82
C GLY A 218 11.97 18.51 5.03
N ARG A 219 11.99 17.71 6.11
CA ARG A 219 10.85 16.84 6.47
C ARG A 219 9.55 17.61 6.69
N LYS A 220 9.64 18.79 7.30
CA LYS A 220 8.48 19.65 7.52
C LYS A 220 7.87 20.11 6.19
N GLY A 221 8.72 20.54 5.23
CA GLY A 221 8.26 20.93 3.90
C GLY A 221 7.66 19.78 3.11
N LEU A 222 8.22 18.55 3.17
CA LEU A 222 7.60 17.37 2.54
C LEU A 222 6.21 17.09 3.11
N ARG A 223 6.02 17.25 4.43
CA ARG A 223 4.70 17.08 5.05
C ARG A 223 3.75 18.19 4.63
N GLN A 224 4.21 19.45 4.60
CA GLN A 224 3.40 20.58 4.12
C GLN A 224 2.96 20.39 2.67
N LEU A 225 3.83 19.87 1.80
CA LEU A 225 3.48 19.53 0.43
C LEU A 225 2.32 18.51 0.38
N ILE A 226 2.38 17.46 1.20
CA ILE A 226 1.27 16.49 1.31
C ILE A 226 0.00 17.17 1.81
N ASP A 227 0.09 18.01 2.85
CA ASP A 227 -1.06 18.72 3.43
C ASP A 227 -1.69 19.68 2.41
N GLN A 228 -0.90 20.36 1.57
CA GLN A 228 -1.37 21.23 0.49
C GLN A 228 -2.11 20.44 -0.61
N VAL A 229 -1.57 19.27 -1.00
CA VAL A 229 -2.27 18.38 -1.95
C VAL A 229 -3.60 17.91 -1.37
N LEU A 230 -3.64 17.57 -0.08
CA LEU A 230 -4.89 17.20 0.60
C LEU A 230 -5.88 18.36 0.67
N ALA A 231 -5.41 19.60 0.62
CA ALA A 231 -6.23 20.80 0.52
C ALA A 231 -6.67 21.14 -0.94
N GLY A 232 -6.26 20.32 -1.91
CA GLY A 232 -6.65 20.44 -3.32
C GLY A 232 -5.66 21.15 -4.23
N GLU A 233 -4.44 21.46 -3.74
CA GLU A 233 -3.39 22.04 -4.57
C GLU A 233 -2.78 20.99 -5.51
N ASN A 234 -2.31 21.43 -6.67
CA ASN A 234 -1.74 20.56 -7.67
C ASN A 234 -0.32 20.13 -7.29
N PHE A 235 -0.08 18.81 -7.13
CA PHE A 235 1.21 18.26 -6.77
C PHE A 235 2.35 18.69 -7.71
N GLU A 236 2.12 18.68 -9.02
CA GLU A 236 3.16 19.02 -10.01
C GLU A 236 3.58 20.50 -9.90
N GLN A 237 2.60 21.37 -9.69
CA GLN A 237 2.88 22.80 -9.49
C GLN A 237 3.69 23.01 -8.20
N LEU A 238 3.30 22.36 -7.10
CA LEU A 238 4.03 22.42 -5.84
C LEU A 238 5.48 21.94 -5.98
N ILE A 239 5.71 20.86 -6.72
CA ILE A 239 7.07 20.37 -7.00
C ILE A 239 7.86 21.36 -7.84
N LYS A 240 7.26 21.94 -8.87
CA LYS A 240 7.88 22.96 -9.72
C LYS A 240 8.29 24.18 -8.90
N ASP A 241 7.42 24.65 -8.03
CA ASP A 241 7.68 25.83 -7.17
C ASP A 241 8.87 25.60 -6.19
N THR A 242 9.25 24.35 -5.93
CA THR A 242 10.48 24.05 -5.18
C THR A 242 11.76 24.38 -5.94
N GLY A 243 11.72 24.45 -7.27
CA GLY A 243 12.90 24.63 -8.14
C GLY A 243 13.92 23.47 -8.09
N VAL A 244 13.54 22.31 -7.53
CA VAL A 244 14.48 21.17 -7.30
C VAL A 244 14.88 20.47 -8.58
N PHE A 245 14.00 20.45 -9.58
CA PHE A 245 14.16 19.72 -10.85
C PHE A 245 14.25 20.66 -12.07
N GLU A 246 14.42 21.94 -11.84
CA GLU A 246 14.69 22.96 -12.86
C GLU A 246 16.21 23.09 -12.97
N GLY A 247 16.82 22.39 -13.95
CA GLY A 247 18.24 22.44 -14.25
C GLY A 247 18.54 21.69 -15.55
#